data_ee36f6983731875dd83635e42a413f3d
#
_entry.id   ee36f6983731875dd83635e42a413f3d
#
_cell.length_a   1.000
_cell.length_b   1.000
_cell.length_c   1.000
_cell.angle_alpha   90.00
_cell.angle_beta   90.00
_cell.angle_gamma   90.00
#
_symmetry.space_group_name_H-M   'P 1'
#
loop_
_entity.id
_entity.type
_entity.pdbx_description
1 polymer ?
#
loop_
_entity_poly.entity_id
_entity_poly.type
_entity_poly.pdbx_seq_one_letter_code
_entity_poly.pdbx_strand_id
1 'polypeptide(L)'
;MDIRQIQRPYDIVHGIADDIRQITTISLDEDVATTFPSDAIIDSNLFEDTRGYLKKLVYQINSSYSNSCYDACALLIRKLIELLIEDIYETHGRVSEIVNPHSNQLFGLGQLITTLMSDSHWKLNRHVE
;
A
#
# COMPACT_ATOMS: atom_id res chain seq x y z
N MET A 1 37.82 17.76 4.31
CA MET A 1 36.41 17.32 4.16
C MET A 1 35.60 18.00 5.25
N ASP A 2 34.72 18.88 4.86
CA ASP A 2 33.94 19.69 5.82
C ASP A 2 32.85 18.80 6.46
N ILE A 3 32.84 18.72 7.78
CA ILE A 3 31.86 17.96 8.57
C ILE A 3 30.44 18.38 8.25
N ARG A 4 30.18 19.61 7.79
CA ARG A 4 28.88 20.10 7.35
C ARG A 4 28.33 19.37 6.13
N GLN A 5 29.19 18.81 5.27
CA GLN A 5 28.74 18.05 4.10
C GLN A 5 28.27 16.63 4.44
N ILE A 6 28.72 16.06 5.56
CA ILE A 6 28.34 14.72 6.02
C ILE A 6 26.94 14.76 6.68
N GLN A 7 26.55 15.87 7.28
CA GLN A 7 25.26 16.03 7.95
C GLN A 7 24.12 16.36 7.00
N ARG A 8 24.40 16.89 5.80
CA ARG A 8 23.37 17.27 4.82
C ARG A 8 22.39 16.14 4.45
N PRO A 9 22.83 14.90 4.14
CA PRO A 9 21.90 13.82 3.83
C PRO A 9 20.97 13.50 4.99
N TYR A 10 21.46 13.55 6.23
CA TYR A 10 20.64 13.32 7.42
C TYR A 10 19.57 14.39 7.60
N ASP A 11 19.93 15.65 7.43
CA ASP A 11 19.01 16.78 7.55
C ASP A 11 17.93 16.73 6.45
N ILE A 12 18.29 16.35 5.24
CA ILE A 12 17.34 16.16 4.12
C ILE A 12 16.35 15.05 4.45
N VAL A 13 16.82 13.90 4.90
CA VAL A 13 15.94 12.77 5.25
C VAL A 13 15.02 13.14 6.41
N HIS A 14 15.51 13.87 7.41
CA HIS A 14 14.70 14.33 8.54
C HIS A 14 13.63 15.32 8.11
N GLY A 15 13.98 16.27 7.23
CA GLY A 15 13.05 17.23 6.66
C GLY A 15 11.94 16.55 5.84
N ILE A 16 12.29 15.58 5.02
CA ILE A 16 11.33 14.80 4.24
C ILE A 16 10.40 14.00 5.16
N ALA A 17 10.90 13.40 6.22
CA ALA A 17 10.09 12.67 7.19
C ALA A 17 9.07 13.58 7.88
N ASP A 18 9.46 14.80 8.25
CA ASP A 18 8.56 15.79 8.84
C ASP A 18 7.51 16.28 7.85
N ASP A 19 7.89 16.52 6.60
CA ASP A 19 6.97 16.89 5.52
C ASP A 19 5.94 15.81 5.26
N ILE A 20 6.34 14.54 5.24
CA ILE A 20 5.43 13.40 5.08
C ILE A 20 4.43 13.33 6.24
N ARG A 21 4.85 13.55 7.48
CA ARG A 21 3.97 13.59 8.65
C ARG A 21 2.93 14.69 8.55
N GLN A 22 3.32 15.89 8.10
CA GLN A 22 2.41 17.00 7.89
C GLN A 22 1.39 16.71 6.79
N ILE A 23 1.81 16.16 5.66
CA ILE A 23 0.94 15.77 4.55
C ILE A 23 -0.07 14.71 5.02
N THR A 24 0.36 13.73 5.79
CA THR A 24 -0.52 12.68 6.33
C THR A 24 -1.56 13.26 7.28
N THR A 25 -1.20 14.25 8.09
CA THR A 25 -2.13 14.94 9.02
C THR A 25 -3.16 15.77 8.27
N ILE A 26 -2.78 16.46 7.20
CA ILE A 26 -3.67 17.29 6.38
C ILE A 26 -4.68 16.43 5.60
N SER A 27 -4.28 15.25 5.15
CA SER A 27 -5.13 14.38 4.32
C SER A 27 -6.29 13.71 5.07
N LEU A 28 -6.33 13.81 6.39
CA LEU A 28 -7.38 13.18 7.21
C LEU A 28 -8.68 14.00 7.29
N ASP A 29 -8.65 15.29 6.92
CA ASP A 29 -9.76 16.23 7.16
C ASP A 29 -10.53 16.64 5.91
N GLU A 30 -10.20 16.17 4.72
CA GLU A 30 -10.90 16.60 3.52
C GLU A 30 -11.72 15.48 2.87
N ASP A 31 -13.03 15.70 2.82
CA ASP A 31 -13.90 15.14 1.79
C ASP A 31 -13.46 15.67 0.42
N VAL A 32 -12.35 15.19 -0.07
CA VAL A 32 -11.92 15.49 -1.43
C VAL A 32 -12.94 14.84 -2.36
N ALA A 33 -13.75 15.66 -3.01
CA ALA A 33 -14.54 15.21 -4.14
C ALA A 33 -13.59 14.65 -5.19
N THR A 34 -13.46 13.33 -5.19
CA THR A 34 -12.53 12.61 -6.03
C THR A 34 -13.11 12.46 -7.42
N THR A 35 -12.78 13.38 -8.32
CA THR A 35 -12.86 13.12 -9.74
C THR A 35 -11.76 12.14 -10.10
N PHE A 36 -12.15 10.89 -10.35
CA PHE A 36 -11.20 9.89 -10.82
C PHE A 36 -10.69 10.26 -12.21
N PRO A 37 -9.37 10.20 -12.43
CA PRO A 37 -8.83 10.42 -13.76
C PRO A 37 -9.37 9.37 -14.73
N SER A 38 -9.60 9.78 -15.99
CA SER A 38 -10.09 8.90 -17.06
C SER A 38 -9.19 7.69 -17.33
N ASP A 39 -7.94 7.73 -16.87
CA ASP A 39 -6.90 6.71 -17.08
C ASP A 39 -6.71 5.82 -15.85
N ALA A 40 -7.77 5.57 -15.09
CA ALA A 40 -7.70 4.72 -13.91
C ALA A 40 -7.29 3.30 -14.28
N ILE A 41 -6.20 2.81 -13.67
CA ILE A 41 -5.71 1.43 -13.85
C ILE A 41 -6.40 0.44 -12.92
N ILE A 42 -6.98 0.94 -11.83
CA ILE A 42 -7.77 0.14 -10.90
C ILE A 42 -9.18 0.73 -10.85
N ASP A 43 -10.18 -0.14 -11.04
CA ASP A 43 -11.57 0.27 -10.94
C ASP A 43 -11.93 0.55 -9.47
N SER A 44 -12.22 1.80 -9.17
CA SER A 44 -12.60 2.24 -7.83
C SER A 44 -13.90 1.63 -7.34
N ASN A 45 -14.79 1.22 -8.24
CA ASN A 45 -16.07 0.60 -7.88
C ASN A 45 -15.88 -0.75 -7.16
N LEU A 46 -14.75 -1.44 -7.40
CA LEU A 46 -14.41 -2.68 -6.69
C LEU A 46 -14.19 -2.45 -5.19
N PHE A 47 -13.95 -1.22 -4.77
CA PHE A 47 -13.58 -0.87 -3.40
C PHE A 47 -14.64 -0.02 -2.68
N GLU A 48 -15.83 0.15 -3.25
CA GLU A 48 -16.89 0.98 -2.65
C GLU A 48 -17.32 0.51 -1.26
N ASP A 49 -17.41 -0.80 -1.07
CA ASP A 49 -17.82 -1.43 0.19
C ASP A 49 -16.64 -1.75 1.13
N THR A 50 -15.45 -1.24 0.82
CA THR A 50 -14.24 -1.48 1.61
C THR A 50 -13.95 -0.36 2.59
N ARG A 51 -12.94 -0.58 3.46
CA ARG A 51 -12.47 0.43 4.40
C ARG A 51 -12.02 1.70 3.65
N GLY A 52 -12.30 2.88 4.21
CA GLY A 52 -11.96 4.16 3.60
C GLY A 52 -10.48 4.32 3.25
N TYR A 53 -9.59 3.67 4.00
CA TYR A 53 -8.16 3.66 3.71
C TYR A 53 -7.83 3.00 2.36
N LEU A 54 -8.49 1.89 2.03
CA LEU A 54 -8.30 1.22 0.74
C LEU A 54 -8.78 2.09 -0.43
N LYS A 55 -9.89 2.80 -0.26
CA LYS A 55 -10.38 3.76 -1.27
C LYS A 55 -9.37 4.88 -1.52
N LYS A 56 -8.79 5.45 -0.47
CA LYS A 56 -7.74 6.48 -0.59
C LYS A 56 -6.51 5.94 -1.31
N LEU A 57 -6.11 4.72 -1.00
CA LEU A 57 -4.96 4.08 -1.62
C LEU A 57 -5.17 3.86 -3.12
N VAL A 58 -6.35 3.37 -3.52
CA VAL A 58 -6.73 3.20 -4.93
C VAL A 58 -6.75 4.55 -5.66
N TYR A 59 -7.27 5.59 -5.04
CA TYR A 59 -7.21 6.93 -5.58
C TYR A 59 -5.78 7.40 -5.82
N GLN A 60 -4.89 7.21 -4.86
CA GLN A 60 -3.48 7.59 -4.98
C GLN A 60 -2.76 6.78 -6.06
N ILE A 61 -3.07 5.50 -6.20
CA ILE A 61 -2.54 4.66 -7.28
C ILE A 61 -2.94 5.21 -8.64
N ASN A 62 -4.21 5.46 -8.85
CA ASN A 62 -4.73 5.99 -10.11
C ASN A 62 -4.17 7.38 -10.41
N SER A 63 -4.08 8.23 -9.40
CA SER A 63 -3.57 9.59 -9.52
C SER A 63 -2.06 9.61 -9.85
N SER A 64 -1.26 8.80 -9.17
CA SER A 64 0.17 8.70 -9.46
C SER A 64 0.44 8.12 -10.85
N TYR A 65 -0.34 7.16 -11.29
CA TYR A 65 -0.24 6.64 -12.65
C TYR A 65 -0.56 7.72 -13.70
N SER A 66 -1.66 8.45 -13.52
CA SER A 66 -2.07 9.54 -14.42
C SER A 66 -1.04 10.66 -14.51
N ASN A 67 -0.32 10.92 -13.42
CA ASN A 67 0.75 11.91 -13.37
C ASN A 67 2.12 11.36 -13.77
N SER A 68 2.17 10.17 -14.33
CA SER A 68 3.41 9.50 -14.74
C SER A 68 4.40 9.23 -13.60
N CYS A 69 3.93 9.18 -12.38
CA CYS A 69 4.71 8.83 -11.19
C CYS A 69 4.71 7.30 -11.00
N TYR A 70 5.34 6.59 -11.93
CA TYR A 70 5.23 5.12 -12.00
C TYR A 70 5.88 4.40 -10.84
N ASP A 71 7.01 4.87 -10.34
CA ASP A 71 7.66 4.27 -9.17
C ASP A 71 6.79 4.40 -7.92
N ALA A 72 6.20 5.57 -7.71
CA ALA A 72 5.26 5.79 -6.62
C ALA A 72 4.03 4.89 -6.77
N CYS A 73 3.49 4.78 -7.99
CA CYS A 73 2.37 3.91 -8.32
C CYS A 73 2.69 2.44 -7.98
N ALA A 74 3.86 1.94 -8.35
CA ALA A 74 4.30 0.58 -8.07
C ALA A 74 4.39 0.30 -6.56
N LEU A 75 4.93 1.22 -5.78
CA LEU A 75 5.02 1.10 -4.33
C LEU A 75 3.64 1.09 -3.67
N LEU A 76 2.72 1.91 -4.15
CA LEU A 76 1.35 1.96 -3.64
C LEU A 76 0.56 0.68 -4.00
N ILE A 77 0.75 0.13 -5.20
CA ILE A 77 0.15 -1.15 -5.60
C ILE A 77 0.68 -2.28 -4.69
N ARG A 78 1.97 -2.31 -4.43
CA ARG A 78 2.56 -3.25 -3.48
C ARG A 78 1.89 -3.17 -2.11
N LYS A 79 1.71 -1.96 -1.60
CA LYS A 79 1.04 -1.72 -0.32
C LYS A 79 -0.41 -2.19 -0.35
N LEU A 80 -1.12 -1.96 -1.44
CA LEU A 80 -2.49 -2.42 -1.62
C LEU A 80 -2.59 -3.94 -1.53
N ILE A 81 -1.71 -4.67 -2.23
CA ILE A 81 -1.68 -6.13 -2.21
C ILE A 81 -1.42 -6.65 -0.80
N GLU A 82 -0.46 -6.08 -0.09
CA GLU A 82 -0.15 -6.45 1.30
C GLU A 82 -1.39 -6.30 2.21
N LEU A 83 -2.07 -5.17 2.11
CA LEU A 83 -3.27 -4.89 2.91
C LEU A 83 -4.44 -5.80 2.57
N LEU A 84 -4.64 -6.12 1.29
CA LEU A 84 -5.70 -7.02 0.86
C LEU A 84 -5.47 -8.44 1.39
N ILE A 85 -4.24 -8.93 1.34
CA ILE A 85 -3.88 -10.25 1.88
C ILE A 85 -4.07 -10.26 3.40
N GLU A 86 -3.59 -9.24 4.09
CA GLU A 86 -3.77 -9.10 5.54
C GLU A 86 -5.26 -9.11 5.92
N ASP A 87 -6.07 -8.36 5.19
CA ASP A 87 -7.52 -8.27 5.43
C ASP A 87 -8.23 -9.62 5.23
N ILE A 88 -7.84 -10.38 4.22
CA ILE A 88 -8.35 -11.73 3.98
C ILE A 88 -8.07 -12.64 5.19
N TYR A 89 -6.83 -12.68 5.66
CA TYR A 89 -6.46 -13.53 6.80
C TYR A 89 -7.06 -13.04 8.11
N GLU A 90 -7.15 -11.74 8.32
CA GLU A 90 -7.78 -11.16 9.51
C GLU A 90 -9.27 -11.50 9.58
N THR A 91 -9.99 -11.39 8.47
CA THR A 91 -11.41 -11.70 8.38
C THR A 91 -11.70 -13.17 8.71
N HIS A 92 -10.79 -14.06 8.43
CA HIS A 92 -10.91 -15.49 8.70
C HIS A 92 -10.25 -15.92 10.01
N GLY A 93 -9.74 -14.99 10.81
CA GLY A 93 -9.08 -15.27 12.09
C GLY A 93 -7.75 -16.02 11.94
N ARG A 94 -7.04 -15.86 10.82
CA ARG A 94 -5.85 -16.61 10.46
C ARG A 94 -4.59 -15.76 10.37
N VAL A 95 -4.56 -14.59 11.00
CA VAL A 95 -3.42 -13.65 10.95
C VAL A 95 -2.10 -14.29 11.40
N SER A 96 -2.15 -15.22 12.37
CA SER A 96 -0.96 -15.92 12.86
C SER A 96 -0.19 -16.69 11.78
N GLU A 97 -0.85 -17.05 10.67
CA GLU A 97 -0.24 -17.79 9.57
C GLU A 97 0.58 -16.90 8.63
N ILE A 98 0.41 -15.59 8.70
CA ILE A 98 1.13 -14.61 7.88
C ILE A 98 2.08 -13.72 8.69
N VAL A 99 2.30 -14.05 9.93
CA VAL A 99 3.19 -13.33 10.86
C VAL A 99 4.35 -14.22 11.25
N ASN A 100 5.56 -13.64 11.26
CA ASN A 100 6.74 -14.34 11.74
C ASN A 100 6.63 -14.59 13.26
N PRO A 101 6.67 -15.86 13.72
CA PRO A 101 6.49 -16.17 15.14
C PRO A 101 7.62 -15.64 16.02
N HIS A 102 8.80 -15.36 15.47
CA HIS A 102 9.95 -14.88 16.24
C HIS A 102 9.95 -13.35 16.41
N SER A 103 9.53 -12.60 15.39
CA SER A 103 9.56 -11.14 15.40
C SER A 103 8.18 -10.50 15.58
N ASN A 104 7.12 -11.29 15.46
CA ASN A 104 5.72 -10.85 15.46
C ASN A 104 5.41 -9.80 14.38
N GLN A 105 6.19 -9.81 13.31
CA GLN A 105 6.03 -8.94 12.16
C GLN A 105 5.39 -9.67 11.00
N LEU A 106 4.60 -8.94 10.21
CA LEU A 106 3.98 -9.45 9.00
C LEU A 106 5.05 -9.90 7.99
N PHE A 107 4.78 -11.01 7.29
CA PHE A 107 5.66 -11.48 6.22
C PHE A 107 5.83 -10.42 5.13
N GLY A 108 6.97 -10.41 4.45
CA GLY A 108 7.17 -9.62 3.25
C GLY A 108 6.22 -10.04 2.13
N LEU A 109 6.02 -9.15 1.15
CA LEU A 109 5.05 -9.37 0.06
C LEU A 109 5.25 -10.70 -0.68
N GLY A 110 6.48 -11.06 -1.01
CA GLY A 110 6.78 -12.32 -1.70
C GLY A 110 6.31 -13.53 -0.91
N GLN A 111 6.54 -13.55 0.39
CA GLN A 111 6.12 -14.64 1.26
C GLN A 111 4.60 -14.65 1.48
N LEU A 112 3.96 -13.48 1.57
CA LEU A 112 2.51 -13.35 1.64
C LEU A 112 1.84 -13.95 0.41
N ILE A 113 2.34 -13.63 -0.78
CA ILE A 113 1.83 -14.16 -2.05
C ILE A 113 2.02 -15.67 -2.10
N THR A 114 3.20 -16.16 -1.75
CA THR A 114 3.49 -17.61 -1.74
C THR A 114 2.56 -18.34 -0.77
N THR A 115 2.36 -17.81 0.41
CA THR A 115 1.46 -18.38 1.43
C THR A 115 0.01 -18.42 0.92
N LEU A 116 -0.47 -17.33 0.36
CA LEU A 116 -1.81 -17.24 -0.20
C LEU A 116 -2.02 -18.22 -1.35
N MET A 117 -1.07 -18.31 -2.27
CA MET A 117 -1.15 -19.18 -3.45
C MET A 117 -1.07 -20.67 -3.12
N SER A 118 -0.39 -21.03 -2.04
CA SER A 118 -0.27 -22.42 -1.58
C SER A 118 -1.42 -22.85 -0.66
N ASP A 119 -2.25 -21.92 -0.22
CA ASP A 119 -3.36 -22.21 0.68
C ASP A 119 -4.53 -22.81 -0.10
N SER A 120 -4.88 -24.05 0.26
CA SER A 120 -5.96 -24.80 -0.38
C SER A 120 -7.36 -24.26 -0.03
N HIS A 121 -7.49 -23.46 1.02
CA HIS A 121 -8.75 -22.84 1.42
C HIS A 121 -9.22 -21.77 0.40
N TRP A 122 -8.26 -21.09 -0.22
CA TRP A 122 -8.52 -20.09 -1.24
C TRP A 122 -8.43 -20.72 -2.63
N LYS A 123 -9.56 -20.90 -3.27
CA LYS A 123 -9.59 -21.32 -4.68
C LYS A 123 -9.29 -20.13 -5.58
N LEU A 124 -8.03 -19.79 -5.67
CA LEU A 124 -7.58 -18.84 -6.67
C LEU A 124 -7.60 -19.53 -8.03
N ASN A 125 -8.64 -19.24 -8.81
CA ASN A 125 -8.69 -19.70 -10.18
C ASN A 125 -7.56 -19.04 -10.96
N ARG A 126 -6.54 -19.83 -11.26
CA ARG A 126 -5.59 -19.45 -12.30
C ARG A 126 -6.33 -19.58 -13.64
N HIS A 127 -6.98 -18.53 -14.06
CA HIS A 127 -7.22 -18.38 -15.48
C HIS A 127 -5.91 -17.99 -16.13
N VAL A 128 -5.12 -18.98 -16.44
CA VAL A 128 -4.04 -18.85 -17.41
C VAL A 128 -4.68 -19.21 -18.74
N GLU A 129 -5.12 -18.21 -19.47
CA GLU A 129 -5.26 -18.34 -20.91
C GLU A 129 -3.93 -18.03 -21.57
#